data_3c543a23276fe54b35d11dd3f26b3a09
#
_entry.id   3c543a23276fe54b35d11dd3f26b3a09
#
_cell.length_a   1.000
_cell.length_b   1.000
_cell.length_c   1.000
_cell.angle_alpha   90.00
_cell.angle_beta   90.00
_cell.angle_gamma   90.00
#
_symmetry.space_group_name_H-M   'P 1'
#
loop_
_entity.id
_entity.type
_entity.pdbx_description
1 polymer ?
#
loop_
_entity_poly.entity_id
_entity_poly.type
_entity_poly.pdbx_seq_one_letter_code
_entity_poly.pdbx_strand_id
1 'polypeptide(L)'
;KLILGPPATGKTTAVKKLFESVEYNYSNKIVCIHINSQLHSTKFDIFSQIYKKVFGHTPPETGVPFARIYNSIMNELSQKNMALIVALDDINHLFSKNVISEVFYDILRAYESYPNVKTAIFAILSDVEFRHVLDKNVGSIFNANEIHFSPYTYDEMSMILKERIKLGFYPTVISDELVDEIIDYTYSSGDLRLGIDLLCMSGNNAEIRASKTITDDDVTKAINSADSMSIEYVLENLSQQEASMLYFISSLKDKNITSGKLYEKYNRKNKISYATYNRIINKLEFLRLIDTT
;
A
#
# COMPACT_ATOMS: atom_id res chain seq x y z
N LYS A 1 -11.19 -13.36 -6.67
CA LYS A 1 -11.22 -13.06 -5.24
C LYS A 1 -11.02 -11.57 -5.01
N LEU A 2 -11.67 -11.02 -4.01
CA LEU A 2 -11.47 -9.66 -3.53
C LEU A 2 -10.80 -9.73 -2.16
N ILE A 3 -9.64 -9.10 -2.03
CA ILE A 3 -8.84 -9.09 -0.79
C ILE A 3 -8.89 -7.69 -0.21
N LEU A 4 -9.42 -7.58 0.99
CA LEU A 4 -9.69 -6.33 1.69
C LEU A 4 -8.94 -6.29 3.02
N GLY A 5 -8.58 -5.10 3.47
CA GLY A 5 -8.00 -4.87 4.79
C GLY A 5 -7.08 -3.66 4.83
N PRO A 6 -6.77 -3.13 6.00
CA PRO A 6 -5.89 -1.98 6.16
C PRO A 6 -4.50 -2.18 5.53
N PRO A 7 -3.74 -1.12 5.28
CA PRO A 7 -2.33 -1.22 4.91
C PRO A 7 -1.54 -2.07 5.91
N ALA A 8 -0.40 -2.62 5.47
CA ALA A 8 0.54 -3.39 6.31
C ALA A 8 -0.01 -4.69 6.97
N THR A 9 -1.18 -5.19 6.57
CA THR A 9 -1.78 -6.45 7.09
C THR A 9 -1.32 -7.72 6.35
N GLY A 10 -0.31 -7.64 5.50
CA GLY A 10 0.27 -8.80 4.83
C GLY A 10 -0.45 -9.28 3.57
N LYS A 11 -1.48 -8.58 3.04
CA LYS A 11 -2.24 -8.96 1.83
C LYS A 11 -1.35 -9.33 0.65
N THR A 12 -0.49 -8.39 0.26
CA THR A 12 0.46 -8.56 -0.84
C THR A 12 1.41 -9.74 -0.61
N THR A 13 1.93 -9.88 0.59
CA THR A 13 2.85 -10.95 0.98
C THR A 13 2.18 -12.32 0.89
N ALA A 14 0.95 -12.45 1.40
CA ALA A 14 0.18 -13.68 1.34
C ALA A 14 -0.10 -14.10 -0.11
N VAL A 15 -0.49 -13.16 -0.98
CA VAL A 15 -0.74 -13.44 -2.39
C VAL A 15 0.55 -13.84 -3.13
N LYS A 16 1.67 -13.16 -2.87
CA LYS A 16 2.96 -13.54 -3.47
C LYS A 16 3.39 -14.94 -3.05
N LYS A 17 3.27 -15.28 -1.77
CA LYS A 17 3.58 -16.62 -1.25
C LYS A 17 2.66 -17.71 -1.83
N LEU A 18 1.37 -17.39 -1.97
CA LEU A 18 0.44 -18.29 -2.64
C LEU A 18 0.86 -18.53 -4.09
N PHE A 19 1.24 -17.47 -4.83
CA PHE A 19 1.66 -17.57 -6.22
C PHE A 19 2.96 -18.37 -6.38
N GLU A 20 3.95 -18.15 -5.51
CA GLU A 20 5.17 -18.97 -5.47
C GLU A 20 4.84 -20.45 -5.27
N SER A 21 3.95 -20.79 -4.35
CA SER A 21 3.51 -22.16 -4.09
C SER A 21 2.75 -22.76 -5.27
N VAL A 22 1.86 -21.98 -5.91
CA VAL A 22 1.10 -22.44 -7.09
C VAL A 22 2.04 -22.68 -8.26
N GLU A 23 2.97 -21.78 -8.55
CA GLU A 23 3.92 -21.93 -9.64
C GLU A 23 4.90 -23.09 -9.40
N TYR A 24 5.32 -23.31 -8.15
CA TYR A 24 6.17 -24.46 -7.80
C TYR A 24 5.47 -25.79 -8.09
N ASN A 25 4.19 -25.92 -7.72
CA ASN A 25 3.44 -27.16 -7.88
C ASN A 25 2.84 -27.36 -9.28
N TYR A 26 2.60 -26.25 -10.02
CA TYR A 26 1.86 -26.26 -11.30
C TYR A 26 2.54 -25.42 -12.38
N SER A 27 3.87 -25.36 -12.41
CA SER A 27 4.68 -24.50 -13.29
C SER A 27 4.32 -24.56 -14.77
N ASN A 28 3.89 -25.71 -15.26
CA ASN A 28 3.55 -25.93 -16.68
C ASN A 28 2.03 -25.78 -16.95
N LYS A 29 1.22 -25.43 -15.96
CA LYS A 29 -0.24 -25.34 -16.08
C LYS A 29 -0.82 -24.01 -15.71
N ILE A 30 -0.13 -23.25 -14.87
CA ILE A 30 -0.65 -22.00 -14.31
C ILE A 30 0.44 -20.93 -14.37
N VAL A 31 0.10 -19.78 -14.91
CA VAL A 31 0.92 -18.56 -14.87
C VAL A 31 0.31 -17.64 -13.82
N CYS A 32 1.07 -17.31 -12.81
CA CYS A 32 0.67 -16.33 -11.78
C CYS A 32 1.45 -15.03 -11.97
N ILE A 33 0.77 -13.90 -11.89
CA ILE A 33 1.43 -12.59 -11.93
C ILE A 33 0.82 -11.64 -10.90
N HIS A 34 1.69 -10.97 -10.15
CA HIS A 34 1.35 -9.88 -9.25
C HIS A 34 1.75 -8.55 -9.88
N ILE A 35 0.79 -7.62 -10.00
CA ILE A 35 0.97 -6.31 -10.63
C ILE A 35 0.55 -5.24 -9.62
N ASN A 36 1.46 -4.31 -9.32
CA ASN A 36 1.13 -3.12 -8.53
C ASN A 36 0.49 -2.08 -9.46
N SER A 37 -0.78 -1.74 -9.21
CA SER A 37 -1.57 -0.82 -10.04
C SER A 37 -1.17 0.64 -9.86
N GLN A 38 -0.44 0.98 -8.82
CA GLN A 38 0.15 2.31 -8.65
C GLN A 38 1.28 2.56 -9.67
N LEU A 39 2.10 1.53 -9.92
CA LEU A 39 3.20 1.59 -10.89
C LEU A 39 2.73 1.36 -12.34
N HIS A 40 1.74 0.47 -12.51
CA HIS A 40 1.20 0.06 -13.80
C HIS A 40 -0.29 0.44 -13.87
N SER A 41 -0.57 1.71 -14.18
CA SER A 41 -1.91 2.28 -14.10
C SER A 41 -2.68 2.32 -15.42
N THR A 42 -2.09 1.86 -16.52
CA THR A 42 -2.76 1.78 -17.82
C THR A 42 -3.02 0.32 -18.21
N LYS A 43 -4.06 0.12 -19.01
CA LYS A 43 -4.37 -1.19 -19.60
C LYS A 43 -3.18 -1.79 -20.36
N PHE A 44 -2.50 -0.96 -21.13
CA PHE A 44 -1.33 -1.38 -21.90
C PHE A 44 -0.19 -1.85 -20.99
N ASP A 45 0.11 -1.11 -19.92
CA ASP A 45 1.18 -1.47 -18.98
C ASP A 45 0.87 -2.79 -18.26
N ILE A 46 -0.38 -2.96 -17.79
CA ILE A 46 -0.81 -4.19 -17.13
C ILE A 46 -0.61 -5.40 -18.06
N PHE A 47 -1.10 -5.31 -19.30
CA PHE A 47 -0.95 -6.41 -20.25
C PHE A 47 0.49 -6.59 -20.76
N SER A 48 1.31 -5.54 -20.72
CA SER A 48 2.76 -5.64 -20.98
C SER A 48 3.48 -6.43 -19.89
N GLN A 49 3.07 -6.29 -18.63
CA GLN A 49 3.61 -7.13 -17.54
C GLN A 49 3.17 -8.59 -17.69
N ILE A 50 1.90 -8.82 -18.05
CA ILE A 50 1.41 -10.19 -18.35
C ILE A 50 2.20 -10.79 -19.52
N TYR A 51 2.40 -10.06 -20.59
CA TYR A 51 3.19 -10.47 -21.74
C TYR A 51 4.62 -10.87 -21.33
N LYS A 52 5.29 -9.99 -20.56
CA LYS A 52 6.64 -10.26 -20.05
C LYS A 52 6.70 -11.54 -19.22
N LYS A 53 5.68 -11.80 -18.39
CA LYS A 53 5.61 -13.03 -17.57
C LYS A 53 5.43 -14.29 -18.43
N VAL A 54 4.62 -14.21 -19.50
CA VAL A 54 4.31 -15.34 -20.37
C VAL A 54 5.48 -15.67 -21.33
N PHE A 55 6.13 -14.64 -21.90
CA PHE A 55 7.15 -14.78 -22.94
C PHE A 55 8.59 -14.60 -22.45
N GLY A 56 8.79 -14.09 -21.24
CA GLY A 56 10.11 -13.83 -20.66
C GLY A 56 10.78 -12.52 -21.13
N HIS A 57 10.15 -11.76 -22.02
CA HIS A 57 10.64 -10.46 -22.52
C HIS A 57 9.50 -9.44 -22.62
N THR A 58 9.84 -8.16 -22.61
CA THR A 58 8.85 -7.08 -22.79
C THR A 58 8.35 -7.00 -24.23
N PRO A 59 7.08 -6.65 -24.46
CA PRO A 59 6.62 -6.34 -25.82
C PRO A 59 7.33 -5.09 -26.34
N PRO A 60 7.34 -4.86 -27.68
CA PRO A 60 7.82 -3.60 -28.24
C PRO A 60 7.08 -2.40 -27.67
N GLU A 61 7.81 -1.36 -27.28
CA GLU A 61 7.24 -0.18 -26.60
C GLU A 61 6.38 0.69 -27.52
N THR A 62 6.64 0.65 -28.83
CA THR A 62 5.96 1.50 -29.81
C THR A 62 5.52 0.68 -31.04
N GLY A 63 4.45 1.16 -31.70
CA GLY A 63 4.01 0.60 -32.98
C GLY A 63 3.23 -0.73 -32.91
N VAL A 64 2.98 -1.26 -31.70
CA VAL A 64 2.21 -2.50 -31.55
C VAL A 64 0.83 -2.19 -30.94
N PRO A 65 -0.27 -2.46 -31.67
CA PRO A 65 -1.61 -2.29 -31.12
C PRO A 65 -1.84 -3.21 -29.90
N PHE A 66 -2.60 -2.74 -28.92
CA PHE A 66 -3.00 -3.52 -27.75
C PHE A 66 -3.58 -4.90 -28.14
N ALA A 67 -4.44 -4.95 -29.15
CA ALA A 67 -5.05 -6.19 -29.61
C ALA A 67 -4.02 -7.26 -29.98
N ARG A 68 -2.87 -6.88 -30.53
CA ARG A 68 -1.80 -7.82 -30.89
C ARG A 68 -1.14 -8.41 -29.64
N ILE A 69 -0.88 -7.60 -28.62
CA ILE A 69 -0.32 -8.06 -27.34
C ILE A 69 -1.29 -9.04 -26.68
N TYR A 70 -2.56 -8.63 -26.55
CA TYR A 70 -3.61 -9.45 -25.98
C TYR A 70 -3.76 -10.81 -26.69
N ASN A 71 -3.89 -10.78 -28.03
CA ASN A 71 -4.05 -12.00 -28.82
C ASN A 71 -2.83 -12.92 -28.71
N SER A 72 -1.61 -12.36 -28.66
CA SER A 72 -0.39 -13.16 -28.47
C SER A 72 -0.40 -13.89 -27.13
N ILE A 73 -0.75 -13.20 -26.03
CA ILE A 73 -0.85 -13.78 -24.69
C ILE A 73 -1.89 -14.91 -24.68
N MET A 74 -3.09 -14.63 -25.17
CA MET A 74 -4.21 -15.60 -25.10
C MET A 74 -3.97 -16.82 -26.01
N ASN A 75 -3.39 -16.64 -27.19
CA ASN A 75 -3.00 -17.73 -28.06
C ASN A 75 -1.95 -18.65 -27.43
N GLU A 76 -0.92 -18.07 -26.80
CA GLU A 76 0.12 -18.84 -26.12
C GLU A 76 -0.45 -19.66 -24.96
N LEU A 77 -1.30 -19.04 -24.12
CA LEU A 77 -1.97 -19.74 -23.01
C LEU A 77 -2.90 -20.85 -23.53
N SER A 78 -3.63 -20.59 -24.61
CA SER A 78 -4.52 -21.57 -25.23
C SER A 78 -3.76 -22.76 -25.81
N GLN A 79 -2.68 -22.50 -26.56
CA GLN A 79 -1.85 -23.57 -27.19
C GLN A 79 -1.18 -24.45 -26.14
N LYS A 80 -0.72 -23.85 -25.04
CA LYS A 80 -0.08 -24.58 -23.93
C LYS A 80 -1.08 -25.12 -22.90
N ASN A 81 -2.37 -24.89 -23.09
CA ASN A 81 -3.45 -25.24 -22.14
C ASN A 81 -3.13 -24.78 -20.71
N MET A 82 -2.71 -23.52 -20.57
CA MET A 82 -2.33 -22.90 -19.31
C MET A 82 -3.42 -21.95 -18.80
N ALA A 83 -3.58 -21.89 -17.49
CA ALA A 83 -4.42 -20.91 -16.82
C ALA A 83 -3.60 -19.65 -16.45
N LEU A 84 -4.26 -18.49 -16.42
CA LEU A 84 -3.69 -17.22 -16.00
C LEU A 84 -4.36 -16.73 -14.71
N ILE A 85 -3.56 -16.46 -13.71
CA ILE A 85 -4.01 -15.82 -12.45
C ILE A 85 -3.30 -14.48 -12.31
N VAL A 86 -4.08 -13.40 -12.28
CA VAL A 86 -3.57 -12.03 -12.14
C VAL A 86 -3.97 -11.47 -10.79
N ALA A 87 -3.00 -11.06 -9.99
CA ALA A 87 -3.25 -10.24 -8.81
C ALA A 87 -2.99 -8.78 -9.17
N LEU A 88 -4.02 -7.95 -9.04
CA LEU A 88 -3.92 -6.51 -9.17
C LEU A 88 -3.92 -5.93 -7.76
N ASP A 89 -2.79 -5.37 -7.36
CA ASP A 89 -2.59 -4.77 -6.05
C ASP A 89 -2.83 -3.26 -6.11
N ASP A 90 -3.38 -2.70 -5.02
CA ASP A 90 -3.74 -1.28 -4.93
C ASP A 90 -4.61 -0.79 -6.10
N ILE A 91 -5.66 -1.57 -6.41
CA ILE A 91 -6.53 -1.33 -7.58
C ILE A 91 -7.29 0.00 -7.53
N ASN A 92 -7.35 0.68 -6.38
CA ASN A 92 -7.89 2.03 -6.24
C ASN A 92 -7.26 3.04 -7.22
N HIS A 93 -6.00 2.84 -7.61
CA HIS A 93 -5.33 3.68 -8.61
C HIS A 93 -5.86 3.53 -10.04
N LEU A 94 -6.63 2.46 -10.33
CA LEU A 94 -7.24 2.22 -11.64
C LEU A 94 -8.63 2.86 -11.80
N PHE A 95 -9.27 3.30 -10.71
CA PHE A 95 -10.65 3.80 -10.77
C PHE A 95 -10.80 5.11 -11.53
N SER A 96 -9.82 6.01 -11.42
CA SER A 96 -9.91 7.36 -12.00
C SER A 96 -9.98 7.40 -13.53
N LYS A 97 -9.64 6.29 -14.21
CA LYS A 97 -9.52 6.21 -15.67
C LYS A 97 -10.43 5.16 -16.31
N ASN A 98 -11.38 4.57 -15.57
CA ASN A 98 -12.17 3.42 -16.01
C ASN A 98 -11.37 2.19 -16.47
N VAL A 99 -10.05 2.20 -16.25
CA VAL A 99 -9.14 1.14 -16.68
C VAL A 99 -9.49 -0.19 -16.05
N ILE A 100 -9.98 -0.17 -14.81
CA ILE A 100 -10.36 -1.38 -14.08
C ILE A 100 -11.42 -2.20 -14.82
N SER A 101 -12.47 -1.54 -15.33
CA SER A 101 -13.55 -2.22 -16.06
C SER A 101 -13.05 -2.89 -17.33
N GLU A 102 -12.18 -2.21 -18.07
CA GLU A 102 -11.59 -2.75 -19.30
C GLU A 102 -10.65 -3.93 -19.01
N VAL A 103 -9.78 -3.80 -18.01
CA VAL A 103 -8.83 -4.86 -17.64
C VAL A 103 -9.56 -6.09 -17.14
N PHE A 104 -10.57 -5.90 -16.27
CA PHE A 104 -11.36 -7.02 -15.75
C PHE A 104 -12.15 -7.69 -16.86
N TYR A 105 -12.75 -6.92 -17.75
CA TYR A 105 -13.49 -7.44 -18.90
C TYR A 105 -12.58 -8.30 -19.78
N ASP A 106 -11.44 -7.78 -20.18
CA ASP A 106 -10.51 -8.50 -21.08
C ASP A 106 -9.95 -9.78 -20.44
N ILE A 107 -9.67 -9.76 -19.13
CA ILE A 107 -9.15 -10.96 -18.45
C ILE A 107 -10.27 -11.97 -18.20
N LEU A 108 -11.40 -11.55 -17.60
CA LEU A 108 -12.43 -12.48 -17.14
C LEU A 108 -13.30 -13.04 -18.27
N ARG A 109 -13.41 -12.33 -19.40
CA ARG A 109 -14.13 -12.79 -20.58
C ARG A 109 -13.23 -13.32 -21.69
N ALA A 110 -11.96 -13.57 -21.43
CA ALA A 110 -11.05 -14.17 -22.38
C ALA A 110 -11.59 -15.49 -22.95
N TYR A 111 -12.33 -16.26 -22.15
CA TYR A 111 -12.91 -17.55 -22.56
C TYR A 111 -13.93 -17.43 -23.72
N GLU A 112 -14.50 -16.26 -23.95
CA GLU A 112 -15.46 -16.04 -25.05
C GLU A 112 -14.78 -16.19 -26.42
N SER A 113 -13.54 -15.72 -26.54
CA SER A 113 -12.72 -15.81 -27.75
C SER A 113 -11.69 -16.92 -27.72
N TYR A 114 -11.32 -17.38 -26.53
CA TYR A 114 -10.32 -18.41 -26.27
C TYR A 114 -10.86 -19.45 -25.29
N PRO A 115 -11.70 -20.40 -25.74
CA PRO A 115 -12.45 -21.31 -24.86
C PRO A 115 -11.58 -22.18 -23.94
N ASN A 116 -10.33 -22.44 -24.32
CA ASN A 116 -9.39 -23.24 -23.53
C ASN A 116 -8.62 -22.44 -22.48
N VAL A 117 -8.73 -21.10 -22.49
CA VAL A 117 -8.02 -20.25 -21.55
C VAL A 117 -8.88 -20.07 -20.30
N LYS A 118 -8.32 -20.40 -19.14
CA LYS A 118 -8.92 -20.16 -17.84
C LYS A 118 -8.22 -18.99 -17.17
N THR A 119 -8.98 -18.03 -16.71
CA THR A 119 -8.43 -16.83 -16.07
C THR A 119 -9.05 -16.60 -14.70
N ALA A 120 -8.28 -15.98 -13.81
CA ALA A 120 -8.76 -15.56 -12.51
C ALA A 120 -8.10 -14.24 -12.10
N ILE A 121 -8.83 -13.43 -11.32
CA ILE A 121 -8.34 -12.17 -10.75
C ILE A 121 -8.38 -12.24 -9.22
N PHE A 122 -7.28 -11.81 -8.60
CA PHE A 122 -7.20 -11.38 -7.22
C PHE A 122 -7.12 -9.85 -7.22
N ALA A 123 -8.17 -9.20 -6.74
CA ALA A 123 -8.22 -7.74 -6.59
C ALA A 123 -7.87 -7.39 -5.15
N ILE A 124 -6.84 -6.58 -4.92
CA ILE A 124 -6.36 -6.22 -3.59
C ILE A 124 -6.66 -4.75 -3.34
N LEU A 125 -7.38 -4.47 -2.27
CA LEU A 125 -7.78 -3.14 -1.83
C LEU A 125 -7.33 -2.90 -0.40
N SER A 126 -6.68 -1.77 -0.16
CA SER A 126 -6.30 -1.34 1.19
C SER A 126 -7.37 -0.49 1.87
N ASP A 127 -8.29 0.10 1.09
CA ASP A 127 -9.37 0.94 1.58
C ASP A 127 -10.74 0.31 1.26
N VAL A 128 -11.54 0.10 2.31
CA VAL A 128 -12.88 -0.51 2.20
C VAL A 128 -13.89 0.42 1.52
N GLU A 129 -13.70 1.73 1.59
CA GLU A 129 -14.60 2.71 0.96
C GLU A 129 -14.63 2.56 -0.57
N PHE A 130 -13.55 2.13 -1.19
CA PHE A 130 -13.47 1.88 -2.62
C PHE A 130 -14.25 0.65 -3.10
N ARG A 131 -14.74 -0.19 -2.21
CA ARG A 131 -15.55 -1.35 -2.57
C ARG A 131 -16.80 -0.96 -3.36
N HIS A 132 -17.53 0.06 -2.90
CA HIS A 132 -18.74 0.53 -3.60
C HIS A 132 -18.43 1.05 -5.01
N VAL A 133 -17.26 1.63 -5.21
CA VAL A 133 -16.80 2.09 -6.53
C VAL A 133 -16.49 0.90 -7.44
N LEU A 134 -15.86 -0.15 -6.88
CA LEU A 134 -15.60 -1.40 -7.60
C LEU A 134 -16.89 -2.07 -8.04
N ASP A 135 -17.86 -2.23 -7.14
CA ASP A 135 -19.17 -2.85 -7.43
C ASP A 135 -19.91 -2.10 -8.54
N LYS A 136 -19.86 -0.78 -8.54
CA LYS A 136 -20.48 0.05 -9.58
C LYS A 136 -19.82 -0.13 -10.95
N ASN A 137 -18.52 -0.30 -11.01
CA ASN A 137 -17.75 -0.37 -12.24
C ASN A 137 -17.67 -1.77 -12.84
N VAL A 138 -17.53 -2.80 -12.01
CA VAL A 138 -17.27 -4.18 -12.45
C VAL A 138 -18.17 -5.24 -11.81
N GLY A 139 -19.12 -4.88 -10.98
CA GLY A 139 -19.97 -5.82 -10.22
C GLY A 139 -20.72 -6.84 -11.08
N SER A 140 -21.05 -6.49 -12.32
CA SER A 140 -21.67 -7.44 -13.27
C SER A 140 -20.72 -8.50 -13.83
N ILE A 141 -19.41 -8.25 -13.77
CA ILE A 141 -18.36 -9.11 -14.35
C ILE A 141 -17.57 -9.82 -13.25
N PHE A 142 -17.42 -9.16 -12.11
CA PHE A 142 -16.57 -9.60 -11.00
C PHE A 142 -17.40 -9.79 -9.72
N ASN A 143 -18.13 -10.90 -9.66
CA ASN A 143 -18.81 -11.33 -8.43
C ASN A 143 -17.82 -12.15 -7.59
N ALA A 144 -16.99 -11.48 -6.81
CA ALA A 144 -15.90 -12.11 -6.09
C ALA A 144 -16.25 -12.44 -4.63
N ASN A 145 -15.80 -13.61 -4.18
CA ASN A 145 -15.76 -13.89 -2.73
C ASN A 145 -14.69 -13.02 -2.08
N GLU A 146 -15.03 -12.44 -0.94
CA GLU A 146 -14.17 -11.57 -0.16
C GLU A 146 -13.30 -12.34 0.81
N ILE A 147 -12.11 -11.83 1.00
CA ILE A 147 -11.15 -12.28 2.02
C ILE A 147 -10.71 -11.04 2.78
N HIS A 148 -11.03 -10.99 4.06
CA HIS A 148 -10.70 -9.86 4.93
C HIS A 148 -9.43 -10.14 5.71
N PHE A 149 -8.48 -9.21 5.63
CA PHE A 149 -7.28 -9.16 6.44
C PHE A 149 -7.50 -8.15 7.56
N SER A 150 -7.59 -8.63 8.79
CA SER A 150 -7.64 -7.78 9.98
C SER A 150 -6.27 -7.19 10.31
N PRO A 151 -6.21 -6.05 11.04
CA PRO A 151 -4.97 -5.62 11.68
C PRO A 151 -4.37 -6.75 12.52
N TYR A 152 -3.05 -6.80 12.58
CA TYR A 152 -2.36 -7.74 13.45
C TYR A 152 -2.63 -7.46 14.92
N THR A 153 -2.79 -8.51 15.71
CA THR A 153 -2.74 -8.42 17.16
C THR A 153 -1.32 -8.16 17.66
N TYR A 154 -1.19 -7.76 18.92
CA TYR A 154 0.12 -7.55 19.54
C TYR A 154 1.01 -8.81 19.45
N ASP A 155 0.45 -9.97 19.76
CA ASP A 155 1.18 -11.24 19.72
C ASP A 155 1.66 -11.59 18.29
N GLU A 156 0.82 -11.36 17.30
CA GLU A 156 1.17 -11.59 15.90
C GLU A 156 2.30 -10.63 15.43
N MET A 157 2.21 -9.33 15.78
CA MET A 157 3.29 -8.37 15.49
C MET A 157 4.59 -8.77 16.17
N SER A 158 4.52 -9.15 17.46
CA SER A 158 5.65 -9.63 18.22
C SER A 158 6.30 -10.85 17.57
N MET A 159 5.51 -11.84 17.19
CA MET A 159 6.02 -13.04 16.51
C MET A 159 6.73 -12.67 15.20
N ILE A 160 6.12 -11.81 14.38
CA ILE A 160 6.68 -11.42 13.08
C ILE A 160 8.00 -10.67 13.27
N LEU A 161 8.07 -9.70 14.18
CA LEU A 161 9.29 -8.92 14.42
C LEU A 161 10.40 -9.80 15.01
N LYS A 162 10.08 -10.69 15.95
CA LYS A 162 11.05 -11.65 16.51
C LYS A 162 11.59 -12.62 15.44
N GLU A 163 10.76 -13.05 14.51
CA GLU A 163 11.23 -13.86 13.36
C GLU A 163 12.12 -13.03 12.40
N ARG A 164 11.82 -11.75 12.18
CA ARG A 164 12.69 -10.86 11.39
C ARG A 164 14.04 -10.66 12.04
N ILE A 165 14.08 -10.50 13.36
CA ILE A 165 15.33 -10.42 14.15
C ILE A 165 16.17 -11.68 13.96
N LYS A 166 15.60 -12.86 14.09
CA LYS A 166 16.32 -14.14 13.87
C LYS A 166 16.93 -14.26 12.47
N LEU A 167 16.28 -13.69 11.47
CA LEU A 167 16.76 -13.73 10.08
C LEU A 167 17.77 -12.64 9.75
N GLY A 168 17.69 -11.48 10.39
CA GLY A 168 18.44 -10.29 10.03
C GLY A 168 19.61 -9.95 10.98
N PHE A 169 19.59 -10.45 12.21
CA PHE A 169 20.60 -10.11 13.22
C PHE A 169 21.33 -11.35 13.72
N TYR A 170 22.59 -11.15 14.09
CA TYR A 170 23.32 -12.16 14.88
C TYR A 170 22.69 -12.31 16.27
N PRO A 171 22.78 -13.50 16.88
CA PRO A 171 22.30 -13.71 18.25
C PRO A 171 22.88 -12.68 19.23
N THR A 172 22.08 -12.20 20.17
CA THR A 172 22.47 -11.28 21.25
C THR A 172 22.82 -9.83 20.82
N VAL A 173 22.57 -9.44 19.57
CA VAL A 173 22.84 -8.08 19.09
C VAL A 173 21.86 -7.07 19.69
N ILE A 174 20.62 -7.47 19.94
CA ILE A 174 19.55 -6.66 20.55
C ILE A 174 18.99 -7.39 21.76
N SER A 175 18.74 -6.66 22.86
CA SER A 175 18.12 -7.24 24.06
C SER A 175 16.60 -7.39 23.90
N ASP A 176 16.00 -8.28 24.71
CA ASP A 176 14.54 -8.51 24.66
C ASP A 176 13.76 -7.25 25.06
N GLU A 177 14.28 -6.43 25.99
CA GLU A 177 13.65 -5.19 26.42
C GLU A 177 13.54 -4.17 25.26
N LEU A 178 14.60 -4.02 24.46
CA LEU A 178 14.61 -3.14 23.29
C LEU A 178 13.70 -3.67 22.16
N VAL A 179 13.63 -4.99 22.04
CA VAL A 179 12.67 -5.62 21.10
C VAL A 179 11.23 -5.31 21.51
N ASP A 180 10.92 -5.44 22.80
CA ASP A 180 9.57 -5.15 23.31
C ASP A 180 9.22 -3.66 23.15
N GLU A 181 10.15 -2.73 23.34
CA GLU A 181 9.96 -1.29 23.06
C GLU A 181 9.61 -1.04 21.58
N ILE A 182 10.32 -1.65 20.65
CA ILE A 182 10.01 -1.55 19.21
C ILE A 182 8.63 -2.15 18.90
N ILE A 183 8.27 -3.26 19.54
CA ILE A 183 6.96 -3.90 19.36
C ILE A 183 5.84 -2.98 19.86
N ASP A 184 6.00 -2.39 21.05
CA ASP A 184 5.02 -1.47 21.66
C ASP A 184 4.78 -0.25 20.76
N TYR A 185 5.85 0.35 20.26
CA TYR A 185 5.78 1.47 19.34
C TYR A 185 5.10 1.08 18.01
N THR A 186 5.48 -0.07 17.43
CA THR A 186 4.90 -0.60 16.20
C THR A 186 3.40 -0.87 16.35
N TYR A 187 3.01 -1.48 17.46
CA TYR A 187 1.60 -1.78 17.75
C TYR A 187 0.76 -0.51 17.92
N SER A 188 1.30 0.49 18.61
CA SER A 188 0.62 1.78 18.79
C SER A 188 0.42 2.53 17.46
N SER A 189 1.34 2.39 16.52
CA SER A 189 1.22 2.97 15.17
C SER A 189 0.27 2.20 14.26
N GLY A 190 0.07 0.90 14.52
CA GLY A 190 -0.72 -0.01 13.67
C GLY A 190 -0.04 -0.42 12.36
N ASP A 191 1.22 -0.07 12.12
CA ASP A 191 1.95 -0.39 10.88
C ASP A 191 3.18 -1.27 11.14
N LEU A 192 3.06 -2.56 10.82
CA LEU A 192 4.15 -3.54 10.96
C LEU A 192 5.42 -3.17 10.15
N ARG A 193 5.28 -2.42 9.04
CA ARG A 193 6.44 -1.99 8.23
C ARG A 193 7.33 -1.06 9.03
N LEU A 194 6.71 -0.16 9.81
CA LEU A 194 7.43 0.74 10.70
C LEU A 194 8.33 -0.04 11.68
N GLY A 195 7.82 -1.12 12.28
CA GLY A 195 8.63 -1.97 13.17
C GLY A 195 9.83 -2.60 12.49
N ILE A 196 9.67 -3.06 11.24
CA ILE A 196 10.78 -3.60 10.44
C ILE A 196 11.81 -2.50 10.11
N ASP A 197 11.33 -1.29 9.78
CA ASP A 197 12.19 -0.14 9.49
C ASP A 197 12.94 0.31 10.75
N LEU A 198 12.29 0.33 11.93
CA LEU A 198 12.93 0.65 13.20
C LEU A 198 14.04 -0.34 13.55
N LEU A 199 13.83 -1.65 13.35
CA LEU A 199 14.88 -2.65 13.52
C LEU A 199 16.08 -2.37 12.59
N CYS A 200 15.82 -2.09 11.32
CA CYS A 200 16.86 -1.77 10.35
C CYS A 200 17.63 -0.49 10.74
N MET A 201 16.92 0.58 11.10
CA MET A 201 17.52 1.85 11.51
C MET A 201 18.35 1.71 12.78
N SER A 202 17.85 0.97 13.78
CA SER A 202 18.58 0.71 15.03
C SER A 202 19.87 -0.08 14.78
N GLY A 203 19.82 -1.07 13.89
CA GLY A 203 21.01 -1.80 13.45
C GLY A 203 22.04 -0.90 12.76
N ASN A 204 21.57 -0.06 11.82
CA ASN A 204 22.44 0.91 11.13
C ASN A 204 23.07 1.92 12.10
N ASN A 205 22.32 2.40 13.10
CA ASN A 205 22.85 3.32 14.12
C ASN A 205 23.98 2.65 14.92
N ALA A 206 23.83 1.39 15.30
CA ALA A 206 24.87 0.63 15.98
C ALA A 206 26.12 0.42 15.09
N GLU A 207 25.92 0.11 13.79
CA GLU A 207 27.02 -0.03 12.82
C GLU A 207 27.81 1.28 12.63
N ILE A 208 27.13 2.43 12.54
CA ILE A 208 27.75 3.76 12.45
C ILE A 208 28.65 4.01 13.67
N ARG A 209 28.25 3.54 14.86
CA ARG A 209 29.07 3.60 16.09
C ARG A 209 30.20 2.56 16.13
N ALA A 210 30.30 1.70 15.12
CA ALA A 210 31.18 0.52 15.13
C ALA A 210 30.92 -0.40 16.33
N SER A 211 29.66 -0.51 16.76
CA SER A 211 29.24 -1.39 17.87
C SER A 211 28.72 -2.73 17.34
N LYS A 212 28.91 -3.78 18.14
CA LYS A 212 28.35 -5.11 17.87
C LYS A 212 26.99 -5.33 18.53
N THR A 213 26.49 -4.36 19.28
CA THR A 213 25.22 -4.44 20.00
C THR A 213 24.44 -3.17 19.81
N ILE A 214 23.12 -3.31 19.68
CA ILE A 214 22.16 -2.23 19.63
C ILE A 214 21.88 -1.77 21.07
N THR A 215 21.85 -0.47 21.29
CA THR A 215 21.57 0.15 22.59
C THR A 215 20.29 0.94 22.53
N ASP A 216 19.78 1.33 23.70
CA ASP A 216 18.63 2.21 23.87
C ASP A 216 18.75 3.52 23.05
N ASP A 217 19.93 4.15 23.03
CA ASP A 217 20.20 5.34 22.21
C ASP A 217 20.00 5.11 20.71
N ASP A 218 20.33 3.90 20.21
CA ASP A 218 20.15 3.56 18.80
C ASP A 218 18.68 3.39 18.44
N VAL A 219 17.88 2.78 19.34
CA VAL A 219 16.42 2.61 19.18
C VAL A 219 15.71 3.95 19.28
N THR A 220 16.02 4.75 20.32
CA THR A 220 15.47 6.09 20.50
C THR A 220 15.73 7.00 19.29
N LYS A 221 16.95 6.96 18.73
CA LYS A 221 17.29 7.70 17.50
C LYS A 221 16.47 7.21 16.29
N ALA A 222 16.26 5.91 16.18
CA ALA A 222 15.47 5.33 15.10
C ALA A 222 14.00 5.80 15.19
N ILE A 223 13.41 5.76 16.38
CA ILE A 223 12.04 6.23 16.63
C ILE A 223 11.91 7.74 16.30
N ASN A 224 12.79 8.58 16.82
CA ASN A 224 12.79 10.00 16.54
C ASN A 224 12.94 10.33 15.05
N SER A 225 13.76 9.56 14.33
CA SER A 225 13.92 9.72 12.90
C SER A 225 12.68 9.32 12.13
N ALA A 226 12.01 8.23 12.52
CA ALA A 226 10.76 7.77 11.91
C ALA A 226 9.63 8.79 12.13
N ASP A 227 9.51 9.34 13.33
CA ASP A 227 8.55 10.41 13.65
C ASP A 227 8.81 11.66 12.81
N SER A 228 10.08 12.09 12.71
CA SER A 228 10.46 13.26 11.92
C SER A 228 10.14 13.07 10.43
N MET A 229 10.47 11.91 9.85
CA MET A 229 10.15 11.60 8.44
C MET A 229 8.64 11.56 8.21
N SER A 230 7.87 11.01 9.13
CA SER A 230 6.41 10.99 9.05
C SER A 230 5.83 12.40 9.04
N ILE A 231 6.31 13.29 9.93
CA ILE A 231 5.87 14.68 10.01
C ILE A 231 6.29 15.45 8.75
N GLU A 232 7.55 15.30 8.29
CA GLU A 232 8.03 15.96 7.05
C GLU A 232 7.20 15.56 5.84
N TYR A 233 6.94 14.26 5.66
CA TYR A 233 6.09 13.76 4.58
C TYR A 233 4.67 14.35 4.62
N VAL A 234 4.08 14.45 5.81
CA VAL A 234 2.76 15.05 5.98
C VAL A 234 2.80 16.55 5.65
N LEU A 235 3.83 17.28 6.11
CA LEU A 235 3.98 18.71 5.83
C LEU A 235 4.17 19.01 4.33
N GLU A 236 4.96 18.21 3.62
CA GLU A 236 5.18 18.36 2.17
C GLU A 236 3.90 18.13 1.35
N ASN A 237 2.98 17.30 1.84
CA ASN A 237 1.71 17.00 1.17
C ASN A 237 0.56 17.96 1.55
N LEU A 238 0.81 18.95 2.39
CA LEU A 238 -0.16 20.00 2.67
C LEU A 238 -0.28 20.99 1.51
N SER A 239 -1.51 21.34 1.15
CA SER A 239 -1.73 22.47 0.25
C SER A 239 -1.24 23.77 0.90
N GLN A 240 -0.96 24.80 0.08
CA GLN A 240 -0.51 26.10 0.56
C GLN A 240 -1.45 26.72 1.61
N GLN A 241 -2.76 26.50 1.50
CA GLN A 241 -3.76 27.00 2.47
C GLN A 241 -3.69 26.21 3.79
N GLU A 242 -3.50 24.91 3.74
CA GLU A 242 -3.36 24.03 4.92
C GLU A 242 -2.06 24.34 5.67
N ALA A 243 -0.94 24.43 4.94
CA ALA A 243 0.35 24.83 5.53
C ALA A 243 0.30 26.24 6.16
N SER A 244 -0.36 27.22 5.51
CA SER A 244 -0.56 28.55 6.05
C SER A 244 -1.40 28.55 7.33
N MET A 245 -2.44 27.71 7.40
CA MET A 245 -3.27 27.55 8.60
C MET A 245 -2.46 26.93 9.73
N LEU A 246 -1.72 25.86 9.47
CA LEU A 246 -0.88 25.19 10.47
C LEU A 246 0.18 26.14 11.03
N TYR A 247 0.87 26.89 10.17
CA TYR A 247 1.83 27.92 10.57
C TYR A 247 1.18 29.00 11.43
N PHE A 248 -0.04 29.43 11.06
CA PHE A 248 -0.77 30.42 11.85
C PHE A 248 -1.11 29.88 13.25
N ILE A 249 -1.61 28.63 13.35
CA ILE A 249 -1.90 27.98 14.63
C ILE A 249 -0.63 27.85 15.48
N SER A 250 0.49 27.40 14.91
CA SER A 250 1.75 27.27 15.63
C SER A 250 2.31 28.59 16.16
N SER A 251 1.98 29.73 15.50
CA SER A 251 2.41 31.08 15.90
C SER A 251 1.59 31.67 17.04
N LEU A 252 0.47 31.04 17.44
CA LEU A 252 -0.39 31.52 18.50
C LEU A 252 0.23 31.25 19.88
N LYS A 253 0.25 32.26 20.75
CA LYS A 253 0.71 32.11 22.13
C LYS A 253 -0.31 31.40 23.03
N ASP A 254 -1.60 31.48 22.68
CA ASP A 254 -2.71 30.90 23.42
C ASP A 254 -3.06 29.54 22.74
N LYS A 255 -2.73 28.46 23.43
CA LYS A 255 -2.96 27.07 22.91
C LYS A 255 -4.43 26.64 23.05
N ASN A 256 -5.25 27.30 23.89
CA ASN A 256 -6.64 26.94 24.13
C ASN A 256 -7.60 27.95 23.48
N ILE A 257 -7.44 28.16 22.18
CA ILE A 257 -8.30 29.06 21.42
C ILE A 257 -9.53 28.31 20.87
N THR A 258 -10.72 28.89 21.03
CA THR A 258 -11.94 28.32 20.46
C THR A 258 -11.94 28.44 18.93
N SER A 259 -12.52 27.43 18.22
CA SER A 259 -12.58 27.36 16.75
C SER A 259 -13.12 28.66 16.12
N GLY A 260 -14.17 29.28 16.72
CA GLY A 260 -14.74 30.56 16.25
C GLY A 260 -13.72 31.70 16.30
N LYS A 261 -13.02 31.84 17.43
CA LYS A 261 -11.98 32.89 17.60
C LYS A 261 -10.78 32.67 16.68
N LEU A 262 -10.42 31.39 16.44
CA LEU A 262 -9.37 31.03 15.52
C LEU A 262 -9.75 31.44 14.09
N TYR A 263 -10.98 31.09 13.66
CA TYR A 263 -11.50 31.50 12.36
C TYR A 263 -11.49 33.04 12.18
N GLU A 264 -12.01 33.77 13.14
CA GLU A 264 -12.04 35.27 13.06
C GLU A 264 -10.63 35.86 12.92
N LYS A 265 -9.66 35.38 13.72
CA LYS A 265 -8.27 35.86 13.66
C LYS A 265 -7.61 35.53 12.32
N TYR A 266 -7.79 34.29 11.83
CA TYR A 266 -7.22 33.88 10.57
C TYR A 266 -7.86 34.57 9.37
N ASN A 267 -9.19 34.72 9.39
CA ASN A 267 -9.95 35.30 8.28
C ASN A 267 -9.68 36.79 8.06
N ARG A 268 -9.25 37.52 9.10
CA ARG A 268 -8.82 38.93 8.97
C ARG A 268 -7.69 39.12 7.95
N LYS A 269 -6.81 38.13 7.81
CA LYS A 269 -5.65 38.16 6.90
C LYS A 269 -5.88 37.40 5.58
N ASN A 270 -6.55 36.27 5.63
CA ASN A 270 -6.56 35.29 4.53
C ASN A 270 -7.92 35.16 3.80
N LYS A 271 -9.00 35.81 4.29
CA LYS A 271 -10.33 35.88 3.65
C LYS A 271 -10.82 34.54 3.06
N ILE A 272 -10.94 33.51 3.88
CA ILE A 272 -11.47 32.20 3.48
C ILE A 272 -12.92 32.01 3.95
N SER A 273 -13.69 31.17 3.25
CA SER A 273 -15.04 30.80 3.70
C SER A 273 -14.98 29.93 4.96
N TYR A 274 -16.03 29.95 5.78
CA TYR A 274 -16.14 29.09 6.96
C TYR A 274 -16.12 27.60 6.59
N ALA A 275 -16.70 27.23 5.45
CA ALA A 275 -16.66 25.86 4.93
C ALA A 275 -15.23 25.42 4.59
N THR A 276 -14.44 26.29 3.95
CA THR A 276 -13.02 26.02 3.65
C THR A 276 -12.21 25.90 4.95
N TYR A 277 -12.46 26.77 5.93
CA TYR A 277 -11.83 26.71 7.22
C TYR A 277 -12.09 25.35 7.92
N ASN A 278 -13.35 24.93 8.03
CA ASN A 278 -13.69 23.63 8.65
C ASN A 278 -13.05 22.46 7.93
N ARG A 279 -13.03 22.48 6.60
CA ARG A 279 -12.36 21.42 5.82
C ARG A 279 -10.86 21.34 6.14
N ILE A 280 -10.20 22.47 6.28
CA ILE A 280 -8.76 22.54 6.62
C ILE A 280 -8.53 22.03 8.05
N ILE A 281 -9.30 22.52 9.03
CA ILE A 281 -9.16 22.11 10.43
C ILE A 281 -9.38 20.59 10.56
N ASN A 282 -10.47 20.06 10.01
CA ASN A 282 -10.76 18.62 10.05
C ASN A 282 -9.64 17.78 9.40
N LYS A 283 -9.04 18.30 8.33
CA LYS A 283 -7.91 17.62 7.69
C LYS A 283 -6.65 17.64 8.57
N LEU A 284 -6.32 18.79 9.18
CA LEU A 284 -5.17 18.90 10.06
C LEU A 284 -5.32 18.05 11.32
N GLU A 285 -6.53 17.96 11.87
CA GLU A 285 -6.89 17.08 12.99
C GLU A 285 -6.78 15.59 12.57
N PHE A 286 -7.36 15.22 11.43
CA PHE A 286 -7.24 13.87 10.87
C PHE A 286 -5.77 13.45 10.67
N LEU A 287 -4.92 14.39 10.24
CA LEU A 287 -3.48 14.20 10.12
C LEU A 287 -2.72 14.26 11.46
N ARG A 288 -3.42 14.42 12.58
CA ARG A 288 -2.87 14.54 13.94
C ARG A 288 -1.82 15.67 14.09
N LEU A 289 -1.93 16.71 13.27
CA LEU A 289 -1.08 17.91 13.36
C LEU A 289 -1.60 18.93 14.37
N ILE A 290 -2.86 18.85 14.74
CA ILE A 290 -3.53 19.64 15.77
C ILE A 290 -4.47 18.75 16.56
N ASP A 291 -4.67 19.07 17.84
CA ASP A 291 -5.69 18.46 18.68
C ASP A 291 -6.86 19.44 18.84
N THR A 292 -8.08 18.96 18.65
CA THR A 292 -9.32 19.69 18.95
C THR A 292 -10.00 19.03 20.14
N THR A 293 -10.21 19.77 21.21
CA THR A 293 -10.94 19.33 22.41
C THR A 293 -12.39 19.79 22.36
#